data_dbe454929d78a058d7fba572999d390f
#
_entry.id   dbe454929d78a058d7fba572999d390f
#
_cell.length_a   1.000
_cell.length_b   1.000
_cell.length_c   1.000
_cell.angle_alpha   90.00
_cell.angle_beta   90.00
_cell.angle_gamma   90.00
#
_symmetry.space_group_name_H-M   'P 1'
#
loop_
_entity.id
_entity.type
_entity.pdbx_description
1 polymer ?
#
loop_
_entity_poly.entity_id
_entity_poly.type
_entity_poly.pdbx_seq_one_letter_code
_entity_poly.pdbx_strand_id
1 'polypeptide(L)'
;MIKQNMKPNVIFILLDGARWDRLNESKEFQDVCKKGTILNNVSTAMPYTIGSINVTFSGLFGKENGIDAYHKMLRLKKSIKNL
;
A
#
# COMPACT_ATOMS: atom_id res chain seq x y z
N MET A 1 21.52 3.77 20.99
CA MET A 1 21.46 4.86 20.01
C MET A 1 21.44 4.32 18.59
N ILE A 2 20.53 4.81 17.77
CA ILE A 2 20.39 4.35 16.40
C ILE A 2 21.47 4.98 15.55
N LYS A 3 22.21 4.17 14.83
CA LYS A 3 23.22 4.67 13.88
C LYS A 3 22.54 5.25 12.66
N GLN A 4 22.83 6.50 12.30
CA GLN A 4 22.16 7.22 11.21
C GLN A 4 22.40 6.61 9.83
N ASN A 5 23.50 5.88 9.64
CA ASN A 5 23.83 5.25 8.36
C ASN A 5 23.29 3.83 8.21
N MET A 6 22.57 3.32 9.21
CA MET A 6 21.91 2.02 9.11
C MET A 6 20.57 2.16 8.39
N LYS A 7 20.43 1.42 7.29
CA LYS A 7 19.15 1.33 6.57
C LYS A 7 18.37 0.13 7.12
N PRO A 8 17.11 0.31 7.53
CA PRO A 8 16.30 -0.80 7.99
C PRO A 8 15.92 -1.73 6.86
N ASN A 9 15.72 -2.99 7.18
CA ASN A 9 15.08 -3.92 6.26
C ASN A 9 13.56 -3.69 6.31
N VAL A 10 12.93 -3.58 5.15
CA VAL A 10 11.49 -3.35 5.06
C VAL A 10 10.85 -4.52 4.33
N ILE A 11 9.82 -5.10 4.94
CA ILE A 11 8.99 -6.13 4.32
C ILE A 11 7.62 -5.53 4.10
N PHE A 12 7.19 -5.45 2.85
CA PHE A 12 5.87 -4.96 2.47
C PHE A 12 4.98 -6.15 2.12
N ILE A 13 3.89 -6.35 2.88
CA ILE A 13 2.95 -7.44 2.67
C ILE A 13 1.61 -6.87 2.23
N LEU A 14 1.18 -7.22 1.03
CA LEU A 14 -0.12 -6.84 0.48
C LEU A 14 -1.07 -8.03 0.48
N LEU A 15 -2.22 -7.85 1.09
CA LEU A 15 -3.29 -8.86 1.10
C LEU A 15 -4.42 -8.38 0.20
N ASP A 16 -4.40 -8.81 -1.06
CA ASP A 16 -5.43 -8.44 -2.02
C ASP A 16 -6.75 -9.15 -1.71
N GLY A 17 -7.85 -8.42 -1.81
CA GLY A 17 -9.17 -8.97 -1.54
C GLY A 17 -9.47 -9.26 -0.07
N ALA A 18 -8.59 -8.89 0.84
CA ALA A 18 -8.83 -9.12 2.27
C ALA A 18 -9.92 -8.20 2.80
N ARG A 19 -10.86 -8.78 3.53
CA ARG A 19 -11.92 -8.04 4.19
C ARG A 19 -11.52 -7.75 5.63
N TRP A 20 -11.67 -6.52 6.05
CA TRP A 20 -11.32 -6.08 7.40
C TRP A 20 -12.04 -6.87 8.49
N ASP A 21 -13.34 -7.10 8.31
CA ASP A 21 -14.16 -7.83 9.29
C ASP A 21 -13.68 -9.27 9.49
N ARG A 22 -13.22 -9.92 8.42
CA ARG A 22 -12.69 -11.27 8.48
C ARG A 22 -11.25 -11.31 8.98
N LEU A 23 -10.43 -10.40 8.51
CA LEU A 23 -9.03 -10.32 8.91
C LEU A 23 -8.91 -10.06 10.41
N ASN A 24 -9.77 -9.23 10.96
CA ASN A 24 -9.76 -8.89 12.38
C ASN A 24 -10.18 -10.06 13.29
N GLU A 25 -10.79 -11.11 12.74
CA GLU A 25 -11.09 -12.33 13.47
C GLU A 25 -9.88 -13.30 13.53
N SER A 26 -8.86 -13.08 12.72
CA SER A 26 -7.67 -13.92 12.68
C SER A 26 -6.78 -13.68 13.90
N LYS A 27 -6.48 -14.75 14.63
CA LYS A 27 -5.57 -14.67 15.77
C LYS A 27 -4.16 -14.29 15.34
N GLU A 28 -3.69 -14.84 14.26
CA GLU A 28 -2.37 -14.55 13.70
C GLU A 28 -2.24 -13.08 13.34
N PHE A 29 -3.25 -12.52 12.71
CA PHE A 29 -3.28 -11.10 12.39
C PHE A 29 -3.28 -10.24 13.65
N GLN A 30 -4.09 -10.59 14.64
CA GLN A 30 -4.14 -9.87 15.90
C GLN A 30 -2.79 -9.92 16.64
N ASP A 31 -2.10 -11.05 16.62
CA ASP A 31 -0.79 -11.20 17.25
C ASP A 31 0.26 -10.30 16.60
N VAL A 32 0.24 -10.17 15.28
CA VAL A 32 1.11 -9.25 14.56
C VAL A 32 0.77 -7.80 14.92
N CYS A 33 -0.51 -7.47 14.97
CA CYS A 33 -0.97 -6.11 15.28
C CYS A 33 -0.57 -5.65 16.68
N LYS A 34 -0.51 -6.56 17.64
CA LYS A 34 -0.06 -6.24 19.01
C LYS A 34 1.39 -5.80 19.07
N LYS A 35 2.19 -6.16 18.07
CA LYS A 35 3.62 -5.82 18.00
C LYS A 35 3.89 -4.50 17.28
N GLY A 36 2.88 -3.88 16.75
CA GLY A 36 3.03 -2.66 15.95
C GLY A 36 1.85 -1.72 16.07
N THR A 37 1.64 -0.91 15.07
CA THR A 37 0.57 0.09 15.02
C THR A 37 -0.49 -0.32 14.01
N ILE A 38 -1.77 -0.18 14.38
CA ILE A 38 -2.91 -0.39 13.50
C ILE A 38 -3.52 0.94 13.11
N LEU A 39 -3.76 1.12 11.82
CA LEU A 39 -4.47 2.27 11.29
C LEU A 39 -5.85 1.81 10.80
N ASN A 40 -6.91 2.16 11.52
CA ASN A 40 -8.27 1.67 11.25
C ASN A 40 -9.04 2.53 10.24
N ASN A 41 -8.77 3.83 10.22
CA ASN A 41 -9.51 4.79 9.39
C ASN A 41 -8.67 5.21 8.19
N VAL A 42 -8.35 4.22 7.34
CA VAL A 42 -7.56 4.46 6.14
C VAL A 42 -8.46 4.34 4.92
N SER A 43 -8.44 5.38 4.09
CA SER A 43 -9.15 5.38 2.80
C SER A 43 -8.20 5.12 1.67
N THR A 44 -8.64 4.32 0.71
CA THR A 44 -7.86 4.14 -0.51
C THR A 44 -8.01 5.36 -1.42
N ALA A 45 -6.96 5.69 -2.15
CA ALA A 45 -7.00 6.75 -3.15
C ALA A 45 -7.74 6.31 -4.42
N MET A 46 -7.82 4.99 -4.67
CA MET A 46 -8.47 4.43 -5.86
C MET A 46 -9.28 3.19 -5.46
N PRO A 47 -10.47 3.00 -6.06
CA PRO A 47 -11.36 1.90 -5.66
C PRO A 47 -11.05 0.56 -6.34
N TYR A 48 -9.88 0.39 -6.89
CA TYR A 48 -9.44 -0.84 -7.56
C TYR A 48 -7.94 -1.06 -7.37
N THR A 49 -7.52 -2.32 -7.49
CA THR A 49 -6.19 -2.78 -7.10
C THR A 49 -5.06 -2.09 -7.85
N ILE A 50 -5.11 -2.05 -9.17
CA ILE A 50 -4.03 -1.48 -9.99
C ILE A 50 -3.80 -0.01 -9.63
N GLY A 51 -4.88 0.77 -9.57
CA GLY A 51 -4.79 2.18 -9.23
C GLY A 51 -4.25 2.40 -7.83
N SER A 52 -4.75 1.65 -6.85
CA SER A 52 -4.35 1.77 -5.46
C SER A 52 -2.87 1.43 -5.25
N ILE A 53 -2.40 0.33 -5.84
CA ILE A 53 -1.00 -0.09 -5.73
C ILE A 53 -0.07 0.97 -6.34
N ASN A 54 -0.45 1.52 -7.49
CA ASN A 54 0.40 2.53 -8.12
C ASN A 54 0.43 3.86 -7.36
N VAL A 55 -0.66 4.24 -6.71
CA VAL A 55 -0.64 5.38 -5.77
C VAL A 55 0.32 5.08 -4.62
N THR A 56 0.24 3.88 -4.05
CA THR A 56 1.09 3.47 -2.93
C THR A 56 2.58 3.54 -3.30
N PHE A 57 2.95 2.99 -4.45
CA PHE A 57 4.37 2.91 -4.84
C PHE A 57 4.92 4.21 -5.41
N SER A 58 4.09 5.03 -6.05
CA SER A 58 4.55 6.31 -6.61
C SER A 58 4.41 7.47 -5.63
N GLY A 59 3.52 7.37 -4.65
CA GLY A 59 3.17 8.49 -3.78
C GLY A 59 2.34 9.58 -4.47
N LEU A 60 1.82 9.31 -5.68
CA LEU A 60 1.08 10.27 -6.50
C LEU A 60 -0.29 9.74 -6.86
N PHE A 61 -1.29 10.62 -6.91
CA PHE A 61 -2.64 10.26 -7.36
C PHE A 61 -2.66 9.83 -8.83
N GLY A 62 -3.73 9.11 -9.22
CA GLY A 62 -3.85 8.54 -10.55
C GLY A 62 -3.65 9.51 -11.70
N LYS A 63 -4.16 10.72 -11.58
CA LYS A 63 -3.97 11.76 -12.60
C LYS A 63 -2.51 12.15 -12.79
N GLU A 64 -1.73 12.10 -11.73
CA GLU A 64 -0.33 12.49 -11.74
C GLU A 64 0.59 11.36 -12.18
N ASN A 65 0.30 10.12 -11.77
CA ASN A 65 1.13 8.97 -12.10
C ASN A 65 0.78 8.33 -13.46
N GLY A 66 -0.35 8.70 -14.05
CA GLY A 66 -0.78 8.20 -15.36
C GLY A 66 -1.72 7.00 -15.29
N ILE A 67 -1.99 6.45 -14.12
CA ILE A 67 -2.88 5.28 -13.93
C ILE A 67 -4.17 5.76 -13.28
N ASP A 68 -5.12 6.19 -14.11
CA ASP A 68 -6.35 6.82 -13.67
C ASP A 68 -7.63 6.10 -14.10
N ALA A 69 -7.52 4.95 -14.79
CA ALA A 69 -8.68 4.21 -15.24
C ALA A 69 -8.43 2.70 -15.27
N TYR A 70 -9.45 1.94 -14.92
CA TYR A 70 -9.37 0.48 -14.83
C TYR A 70 -9.19 -0.22 -16.16
N HIS A 71 -9.87 0.26 -17.20
CA HIS A 71 -9.93 -0.41 -18.52
C HIS A 71 -8.93 0.11 -19.54
N LYS A 72 -8.06 1.04 -19.17
CA LYS A 72 -7.01 1.54 -20.07
C LYS A 72 -5.77 0.66 -19.96
N MET A 73 -4.97 0.64 -21.02
CA MET A 73 -3.63 0.09 -20.93
C MET A 73 -2.81 1.01 -20.03
N LEU A 74 -2.49 0.53 -18.83
CA LEU A 74 -1.97 1.37 -17.77
C LEU A 74 -0.46 1.28 -17.67
N ARG A 75 0.19 2.42 -17.70
CA ARG A 75 1.63 2.54 -17.48
C ARG A 75 1.91 3.78 -16.65
N LEU A 76 2.83 3.66 -15.71
CA LEU A 76 3.36 4.83 -15.03
C LEU A 76 4.06 5.75 -16.03
N LYS A 77 3.94 7.04 -15.83
CA LYS A 77 4.72 8.01 -16.60
C LYS A 77 6.19 7.80 -16.34
N LYS A 78 7.02 7.94 -17.37
CA LYS A 78 8.46 7.72 -17.26
C LYS A 78 9.15 8.61 -16.23
N SER A 79 8.60 9.78 -15.96
CA SER A 79 9.13 10.71 -14.97
C SER A 79 8.85 10.30 -13.52
N ILE A 80 8.01 9.29 -13.30
CA ILE A 80 7.62 8.85 -11.96
C ILE A 80 8.58 7.77 -11.47
N LYS A 81 9.09 7.98 -10.25
CA LYS A 81 9.92 6.98 -9.57
C LYS A 81 9.07 6.11 -8.67
N ASN A 82 9.23 4.80 -8.78
CA ASN A 82 8.64 3.84 -7.86
C ASN A 82 9.53 3.62 -6.63
N LEU A 83 8.92 3.07 -5.62
CA LEU A 83 9.65 2.62 -4.43
C LEU A 83 10.75 1.61 -4.77
#